data_fec4e01d231938f1334b41cb4c08b128
#
_entry.id   fec4e01d231938f1334b41cb4c08b128
#
_cell.length_a   1.000
_cell.length_b   1.000
_cell.length_c   1.000
_cell.angle_alpha   90.00
_cell.angle_beta   90.00
_cell.angle_gamma   90.00
#
_symmetry.space_group_name_H-M   'P 1'
#
loop_
_entity.id
_entity.type
_entity.pdbx_description
1 polymer ?
#
loop_
_entity_poly.entity_id
_entity_poly.type
_entity_poly.pdbx_seq_one_letter_code
_entity_poly.pdbx_strand_id
1 'polypeptide(L)'
;MKRIIALAMALAMLLGCGALAESTLNVTGSGTVYVAADRVSASLGISINGEDLGELQNQANEMMNAICQALLDAGLEDSNISTNYIYISPRYDYSGEMERITGYSISNSLTIMTDEIDSIGSYIDAAFAAGANTFDSINFTVKDDSAAQKKALELAVMDAQAKAEVIASAAGRELGGILTISQGSEDDYSYYNSTAGSGMFYKESAAMDGAATTVRAAQIRVNAQVQISYELN
;
A
#
# COMPACT_ATOMS: atom_id res chain seq x y z
N MET A 1 46.29 -16.04 -59.85
CA MET A 1 45.09 -16.78 -59.40
C MET A 1 44.92 -16.73 -57.92
N LYS A 2 45.90 -17.09 -57.09
CA LYS A 2 45.71 -17.07 -55.55
C LYS A 2 45.36 -15.71 -54.98
N ARG A 3 45.87 -14.58 -55.55
CA ARG A 3 45.55 -13.23 -55.03
C ARG A 3 44.16 -12.73 -55.43
N ILE A 4 43.61 -13.21 -56.54
CA ILE A 4 42.26 -12.88 -57.01
C ILE A 4 41.21 -13.64 -56.15
N ILE A 5 41.50 -14.87 -55.76
CA ILE A 5 40.64 -15.69 -54.90
C ILE A 5 40.61 -15.11 -53.47
N ALA A 6 41.73 -14.61 -52.96
CA ALA A 6 41.78 -13.95 -51.66
C ALA A 6 40.99 -12.63 -51.62
N LEU A 7 41.02 -11.86 -52.73
CA LEU A 7 40.27 -10.61 -52.86
C LEU A 7 38.77 -10.87 -52.99
N ALA A 8 38.35 -11.92 -53.68
CA ALA A 8 36.96 -12.32 -53.83
C ALA A 8 36.39 -12.86 -52.51
N MET A 9 37.20 -13.58 -51.70
CA MET A 9 36.81 -14.09 -50.41
C MET A 9 36.71 -12.98 -49.33
N ALA A 10 37.57 -11.95 -49.41
CA ALA A 10 37.47 -10.76 -48.58
C ALA A 10 36.25 -9.89 -48.92
N LEU A 11 35.89 -9.78 -50.21
CA LEU A 11 34.69 -9.06 -50.63
C LEU A 11 33.40 -9.79 -50.28
N ALA A 12 33.39 -11.12 -50.28
CA ALA A 12 32.24 -11.94 -49.83
C ALA A 12 32.02 -11.87 -48.32
N MET A 13 33.05 -11.67 -47.49
CA MET A 13 32.93 -11.47 -46.07
C MET A 13 32.39 -10.07 -45.69
N LEU A 14 32.54 -9.07 -46.55
CA LEU A 14 32.01 -7.71 -46.35
C LEU A 14 30.51 -7.60 -46.65
N LEU A 15 29.95 -8.54 -47.39
CA LEU A 15 28.53 -8.57 -47.76
C LEU A 15 27.66 -9.35 -46.80
N GLY A 16 28.21 -9.99 -45.76
CA GLY A 16 27.51 -10.92 -44.89
C GLY A 16 27.06 -10.38 -43.53
N CYS A 17 27.27 -9.10 -43.20
CA CYS A 17 26.92 -8.56 -41.88
C CYS A 17 26.02 -7.32 -41.96
N GLY A 18 24.99 -7.41 -42.81
CA GLY A 18 23.80 -6.57 -42.64
C GLY A 18 22.94 -7.19 -41.53
N ALA A 19 23.31 -6.98 -40.27
CA ALA A 19 22.34 -7.15 -39.20
C ALA A 19 21.24 -6.13 -39.48
N LEU A 20 20.12 -6.61 -40.02
CA LEU A 20 18.90 -5.83 -40.08
C LEU A 20 18.58 -5.50 -38.61
N ALA A 21 18.91 -4.31 -38.18
CA ALA A 21 18.45 -3.81 -36.91
C ALA A 21 16.92 -3.80 -37.01
N GLU A 22 16.28 -4.79 -36.41
CA GLU A 22 14.83 -4.80 -36.28
C GLU A 22 14.42 -3.52 -35.57
N SER A 23 13.71 -2.65 -36.30
CA SER A 23 13.18 -1.43 -35.68
C SER A 23 12.09 -1.83 -34.71
N THR A 24 12.31 -1.61 -33.41
CA THR A 24 11.36 -1.96 -32.36
C THR A 24 10.81 -0.72 -31.68
N LEU A 25 9.56 -0.75 -31.33
CA LEU A 25 8.88 0.27 -30.53
C LEU A 25 8.51 -0.32 -29.17
N ASN A 26 9.07 0.25 -28.11
CA ASN A 26 8.71 -0.12 -26.74
C ASN A 26 7.74 0.91 -26.18
N VAL A 27 6.60 0.44 -25.71
CA VAL A 27 5.54 1.29 -25.17
C VAL A 27 5.11 0.78 -23.82
N THR A 28 4.88 1.71 -22.90
CA THR A 28 4.31 1.41 -21.60
C THR A 28 2.85 1.87 -21.57
N GLY A 29 1.96 0.94 -21.28
CA GLY A 29 0.55 1.20 -21.06
C GLY A 29 0.20 1.16 -19.58
N SER A 30 -0.78 1.94 -19.20
CA SER A 30 -1.31 2.03 -17.83
C SER A 30 -2.82 1.92 -17.83
N GLY A 31 -3.35 1.24 -16.80
CA GLY A 31 -4.78 1.13 -16.59
C GLY A 31 -5.13 1.42 -15.13
N THR A 32 -6.21 2.13 -14.89
CA THR A 32 -6.68 2.50 -13.56
C THR A 32 -8.15 2.20 -13.43
N VAL A 33 -8.52 1.57 -12.33
CA VAL A 33 -9.92 1.29 -11.94
C VAL A 33 -10.14 1.79 -10.53
N TYR A 34 -11.30 2.38 -10.27
CA TYR A 34 -11.72 2.78 -8.93
C TYR A 34 -12.81 1.85 -8.45
N VAL A 35 -12.64 1.31 -7.24
CA VAL A 35 -13.60 0.43 -6.57
C VAL A 35 -13.94 0.98 -5.19
N ALA A 36 -15.18 0.75 -4.75
CA ALA A 36 -15.54 1.08 -3.37
C ALA A 36 -14.82 0.13 -2.41
N ALA A 37 -14.33 0.67 -1.30
CA ALA A 37 -13.83 -0.18 -0.22
C ALA A 37 -14.98 -1.00 0.37
N ASP A 38 -14.72 -2.26 0.72
CA ASP A 38 -15.65 -3.17 1.39
C ASP A 38 -15.09 -3.75 2.69
N ARG A 39 -13.93 -3.23 3.12
CA ARG A 39 -13.27 -3.58 4.38
C ARG A 39 -12.53 -2.37 4.93
N VAL A 40 -12.54 -2.24 6.25
CA VAL A 40 -11.79 -1.23 6.97
C VAL A 40 -11.02 -1.87 8.12
N SER A 41 -9.82 -1.37 8.37
CA SER A 41 -9.05 -1.68 9.57
C SER A 41 -8.65 -0.40 10.28
N ALA A 42 -8.61 -0.45 11.62
CA ALA A 42 -8.10 0.64 12.43
C ALA A 42 -7.14 0.10 13.48
N SER A 43 -6.04 0.82 13.70
CA SER A 43 -5.07 0.50 14.74
C SER A 43 -5.14 1.55 15.84
N LEU A 44 -5.33 1.08 17.06
CA LEU A 44 -5.50 1.90 18.27
C LEU A 44 -4.98 1.15 19.50
N GLY A 45 -4.76 1.84 20.60
CA GLY A 45 -4.23 1.19 21.77
C GLY A 45 -3.99 2.12 22.94
N ILE A 46 -2.94 1.80 23.68
CA ILE A 46 -2.51 2.57 24.85
C ILE A 46 -1.04 2.94 24.78
N SER A 47 -0.70 4.07 25.38
CA SER A 47 0.66 4.45 25.74
C SER A 47 0.66 5.00 27.16
N ILE A 48 1.37 4.31 28.07
CA ILE A 48 1.43 4.65 29.47
C ILE A 48 2.87 4.66 30.00
N ASN A 49 3.10 5.40 31.06
CA ASN A 49 4.39 5.54 31.69
C ASN A 49 4.30 5.25 33.18
N GLY A 50 5.36 4.68 33.75
CA GLY A 50 5.44 4.39 35.17
C GLY A 50 6.87 4.18 35.62
N GLU A 51 7.10 4.13 36.94
CA GLU A 51 8.43 3.94 37.52
C GLU A 51 8.76 2.46 37.68
N ASP A 52 7.77 1.63 38.06
CA ASP A 52 7.93 0.18 38.19
C ASP A 52 7.37 -0.55 36.94
N LEU A 53 8.22 -1.38 36.35
CA LEU A 53 7.87 -2.11 35.14
C LEU A 53 6.78 -3.16 35.38
N GLY A 54 6.79 -3.84 36.53
CA GLY A 54 5.84 -4.91 36.84
C GLY A 54 4.43 -4.35 37.04
N GLU A 55 4.30 -3.24 37.78
CA GLU A 55 3.04 -2.54 37.99
C GLU A 55 2.52 -1.98 36.65
N LEU A 56 3.41 -1.39 35.85
CA LEU A 56 3.05 -0.81 34.56
C LEU A 56 2.56 -1.87 33.57
N GLN A 57 3.18 -3.08 33.56
CA GLN A 57 2.73 -4.19 32.74
C GLN A 57 1.34 -4.70 33.16
N ASN A 58 1.08 -4.81 34.47
CA ASN A 58 -0.23 -5.21 34.97
C ASN A 58 -1.30 -4.20 34.54
N GLN A 59 -1.04 -2.91 34.71
CA GLN A 59 -1.93 -1.84 34.28
C GLN A 59 -2.19 -1.87 32.77
N ALA A 60 -1.14 -2.07 31.96
CA ALA A 60 -1.28 -2.19 30.51
C ALA A 60 -2.19 -3.37 30.13
N ASN A 61 -2.00 -4.53 30.77
CA ASN A 61 -2.81 -5.72 30.50
C ASN A 61 -4.28 -5.51 30.90
N GLU A 62 -4.54 -4.88 32.06
CA GLU A 62 -5.89 -4.56 32.48
C GLU A 62 -6.61 -3.62 31.51
N MET A 63 -5.92 -2.55 31.06
CA MET A 63 -6.47 -1.62 30.08
C MET A 63 -6.73 -2.30 28.74
N MET A 64 -5.79 -3.11 28.23
CA MET A 64 -5.97 -3.81 26.96
C MET A 64 -7.11 -4.82 27.00
N ASN A 65 -7.27 -5.55 28.13
CA ASN A 65 -8.40 -6.47 28.33
C ASN A 65 -9.74 -5.72 28.36
N ALA A 66 -9.79 -4.55 29.00
CA ALA A 66 -10.99 -3.72 29.00
C ALA A 66 -11.37 -3.22 27.61
N ILE A 67 -10.36 -2.80 26.82
CA ILE A 67 -10.55 -2.38 25.43
C ILE A 67 -11.07 -3.54 24.58
N CYS A 68 -10.44 -4.72 24.66
CA CYS A 68 -10.90 -5.90 23.93
C CYS A 68 -12.35 -6.26 24.30
N GLN A 69 -12.68 -6.27 25.59
CA GLN A 69 -14.04 -6.58 26.05
C GLN A 69 -15.06 -5.56 25.52
N ALA A 70 -14.73 -4.27 25.54
CA ALA A 70 -15.61 -3.23 25.02
C ALA A 70 -15.85 -3.35 23.50
N LEU A 71 -14.85 -3.79 22.74
CA LEU A 71 -14.97 -4.07 21.31
C LEU A 71 -15.89 -5.27 21.04
N LEU A 72 -15.75 -6.36 21.85
CA LEU A 72 -16.63 -7.53 21.78
C LEU A 72 -18.08 -7.17 22.15
N ASP A 73 -18.26 -6.38 23.22
CA ASP A 73 -19.58 -5.90 23.65
C ASP A 73 -20.24 -4.97 22.62
N ALA A 74 -19.44 -4.24 21.85
CA ALA A 74 -19.92 -3.43 20.74
C ALA A 74 -20.31 -4.26 19.49
N GLY A 75 -20.06 -5.58 19.49
CA GLY A 75 -20.44 -6.50 18.44
C GLY A 75 -19.32 -6.90 17.48
N LEU A 76 -18.07 -6.49 17.74
CA LEU A 76 -16.94 -6.96 16.94
C LEU A 76 -16.62 -8.41 17.31
N GLU A 77 -16.34 -9.26 16.32
CA GLU A 77 -15.92 -10.64 16.56
C GLU A 77 -14.46 -10.70 17.03
N ASP A 78 -14.15 -11.63 17.93
CA ASP A 78 -12.78 -11.83 18.45
C ASP A 78 -11.76 -12.09 17.34
N SER A 79 -12.16 -12.81 16.29
CA SER A 79 -11.36 -13.07 15.10
C SER A 79 -10.93 -11.80 14.34
N ASN A 80 -11.61 -10.70 14.58
CA ASN A 80 -11.39 -9.40 13.93
C ASN A 80 -10.53 -8.45 14.79
N ILE A 81 -10.04 -8.93 15.93
CA ILE A 81 -9.14 -8.21 16.82
C ILE A 81 -7.78 -8.92 16.80
N SER A 82 -6.71 -8.19 16.52
CA SER A 82 -5.37 -8.72 16.55
C SER A 82 -4.40 -7.74 17.21
N THR A 83 -3.37 -8.27 17.85
CA THR A 83 -2.29 -7.43 18.39
C THR A 83 -1.44 -6.91 17.24
N ASN A 84 -1.27 -5.61 17.16
CA ASN A 84 -0.40 -4.95 16.17
C ASN A 84 1.05 -4.94 16.65
N TYR A 85 1.30 -4.33 17.81
CA TYR A 85 2.60 -4.36 18.47
C TYR A 85 2.48 -4.19 19.99
N ILE A 86 3.54 -4.62 20.67
CA ILE A 86 3.81 -4.32 22.09
C ILE A 86 5.24 -3.80 22.15
N TYR A 87 5.41 -2.59 22.67
CA TYR A 87 6.70 -1.97 22.81
C TYR A 87 6.90 -1.49 24.25
N ILE A 88 8.05 -1.88 24.83
CA ILE A 88 8.45 -1.50 26.19
C ILE A 88 9.83 -0.87 26.12
N SER A 89 9.97 0.34 26.65
CA SER A 89 11.25 1.03 26.68
C SER A 89 11.53 1.68 28.04
N PRO A 90 12.80 1.69 28.48
CA PRO A 90 13.20 2.46 29.63
C PRO A 90 13.22 3.95 29.30
N ARG A 91 12.90 4.77 30.30
CA ARG A 91 13.01 6.23 30.26
C ARG A 91 14.25 6.64 31.03
N TYR A 92 15.08 7.46 30.43
CA TYR A 92 16.37 7.88 30.98
C TYR A 92 16.34 9.36 31.40
N ASP A 93 17.05 9.65 32.49
CA ASP A 93 17.42 11.01 32.87
C ASP A 93 18.87 11.27 32.45
N TYR A 94 19.06 12.28 31.63
CA TYR A 94 20.36 12.73 31.10
C TYR A 94 20.84 14.03 31.77
N SER A 95 20.16 14.51 32.80
CA SER A 95 20.50 15.80 33.46
C SER A 95 21.73 15.72 34.37
N GLY A 96 22.17 14.49 34.73
CA GLY A 96 23.32 14.22 35.56
C GLY A 96 24.58 13.78 34.80
N GLU A 97 25.69 13.56 35.52
CA GLU A 97 26.94 13.05 34.94
C GLU A 97 26.85 11.58 34.46
N MET A 98 25.85 10.85 34.92
CA MET A 98 25.56 9.46 34.53
C MET A 98 24.10 9.30 34.15
N GLU A 99 23.88 8.57 33.05
CA GLU A 99 22.58 8.15 32.60
C GLU A 99 21.90 7.24 33.64
N ARG A 100 20.65 7.55 34.00
CA ARG A 100 19.89 6.79 34.99
C ARG A 100 18.48 6.52 34.49
N ILE A 101 18.03 5.27 34.64
CA ILE A 101 16.63 4.91 34.35
C ILE A 101 15.75 5.55 35.41
N THR A 102 14.73 6.31 34.96
CA THR A 102 13.72 6.98 35.80
C THR A 102 12.33 6.33 35.72
N GLY A 103 12.19 5.34 34.88
CA GLY A 103 10.93 4.61 34.67
C GLY A 103 10.89 3.93 33.32
N TYR A 104 9.69 3.55 32.93
CA TYR A 104 9.40 2.81 31.70
C TYR A 104 8.23 3.42 30.97
N SER A 105 8.17 3.18 29.66
CA SER A 105 7.05 3.45 28.79
C SER A 105 6.58 2.14 28.18
N ILE A 106 5.26 1.89 28.18
CA ILE A 106 4.64 0.77 27.47
C ILE A 106 3.69 1.36 26.44
N SER A 107 3.85 0.93 25.20
CA SER A 107 2.87 1.15 24.13
C SER A 107 2.39 -0.21 23.63
N ASN A 108 1.08 -0.40 23.58
CA ASN A 108 0.43 -1.62 23.11
C ASN A 108 -0.71 -1.21 22.17
N SER A 109 -0.71 -1.78 20.98
CA SER A 109 -1.67 -1.45 19.92
C SER A 109 -2.36 -2.70 19.41
N LEU A 110 -3.66 -2.59 19.17
CA LEU A 110 -4.49 -3.56 18.49
C LEU A 110 -4.82 -3.06 17.10
N THR A 111 -5.01 -3.99 16.18
CA THR A 111 -5.69 -3.74 14.91
C THR A 111 -7.04 -4.42 14.94
N ILE A 112 -8.09 -3.64 14.71
CA ILE A 112 -9.45 -4.12 14.51
C ILE A 112 -9.76 -4.08 13.01
N MET A 113 -10.50 -5.08 12.52
CA MET A 113 -10.88 -5.19 11.13
C MET A 113 -12.36 -5.52 11.02
N THR A 114 -13.07 -4.87 10.10
CA THR A 114 -14.48 -5.17 9.84
C THR A 114 -14.83 -4.91 8.39
N ASP A 115 -15.84 -5.62 7.91
CA ASP A 115 -16.48 -5.38 6.62
C ASP A 115 -17.63 -4.39 6.72
N GLU A 116 -18.08 -4.11 7.94
CA GLU A 116 -19.11 -3.11 8.24
C GLU A 116 -18.45 -1.74 8.43
N ILE A 117 -18.12 -1.09 7.30
CA ILE A 117 -17.37 0.17 7.31
C ILE A 117 -18.05 1.25 8.16
N ASP A 118 -19.38 1.31 8.12
CA ASP A 118 -20.15 2.31 8.87
C ASP A 118 -20.06 2.11 10.38
N SER A 119 -19.74 0.89 10.85
CA SER A 119 -19.62 0.54 12.26
C SER A 119 -18.25 0.87 12.88
N ILE A 120 -17.22 1.14 12.05
CA ILE A 120 -15.85 1.36 12.56
C ILE A 120 -15.74 2.53 13.54
N GLY A 121 -16.52 3.59 13.33
CA GLY A 121 -16.56 4.75 14.22
C GLY A 121 -17.02 4.38 15.62
N SER A 122 -18.06 3.55 15.74
CA SER A 122 -18.58 3.08 17.03
C SER A 122 -17.59 2.16 17.76
N TYR A 123 -16.84 1.33 17.03
CA TYR A 123 -15.78 0.51 17.64
C TYR A 123 -14.63 1.37 18.16
N ILE A 124 -14.22 2.40 17.41
CA ILE A 124 -13.20 3.36 17.85
C ILE A 124 -13.69 4.06 19.14
N ASP A 125 -14.93 4.56 19.14
CA ASP A 125 -15.51 5.25 20.32
C ASP A 125 -15.59 4.33 21.55
N ALA A 126 -15.99 3.05 21.36
CA ALA A 126 -16.02 2.05 22.41
C ALA A 126 -14.63 1.79 23.02
N ALA A 127 -13.61 1.66 22.17
CA ALA A 127 -12.24 1.47 22.61
C ALA A 127 -11.71 2.66 23.41
N PHE A 128 -11.97 3.90 22.97
CA PHE A 128 -11.57 5.11 23.69
C PHE A 128 -12.33 5.27 25.02
N ALA A 129 -13.61 4.91 25.05
CA ALA A 129 -14.39 4.89 26.29
C ALA A 129 -13.85 3.88 27.30
N ALA A 130 -13.29 2.76 26.84
CA ALA A 130 -12.67 1.71 27.66
C ALA A 130 -11.23 2.00 28.08
N GLY A 131 -10.64 3.14 27.63
CA GLY A 131 -9.32 3.59 28.06
C GLY A 131 -8.23 3.58 27.01
N ALA A 132 -8.54 3.31 25.73
CA ALA A 132 -7.59 3.57 24.65
C ALA A 132 -7.20 5.06 24.63
N ASN A 133 -5.92 5.35 24.41
CA ASN A 133 -5.41 6.73 24.38
C ASN A 133 -4.48 6.99 23.18
N THR A 134 -4.30 5.99 22.31
CA THR A 134 -3.58 6.14 21.04
C THR A 134 -4.45 5.68 19.88
N PHE A 135 -4.31 6.37 18.75
CA PHE A 135 -4.89 6.01 17.47
C PHE A 135 -3.80 6.14 16.40
N ASP A 136 -3.43 5.02 15.80
CA ASP A 136 -2.28 4.96 14.91
C ASP A 136 -2.68 5.17 13.45
N SER A 137 -3.72 4.46 12.99
CA SER A 137 -4.15 4.51 11.59
C SER A 137 -5.57 3.99 11.38
N ILE A 138 -6.14 4.38 10.24
CA ILE A 138 -7.30 3.74 9.63
C ILE A 138 -7.01 3.49 8.16
N ASN A 139 -7.31 2.28 7.68
CA ASN A 139 -7.06 1.89 6.30
C ASN A 139 -8.30 1.23 5.71
N PHE A 140 -8.62 1.62 4.48
CA PHE A 140 -9.71 1.05 3.70
C PHE A 140 -9.13 0.14 2.63
N THR A 141 -9.71 -1.04 2.47
CA THR A 141 -9.26 -2.04 1.50
C THR A 141 -10.43 -2.68 0.78
N VAL A 142 -10.12 -3.48 -0.23
CA VAL A 142 -11.06 -4.34 -0.93
C VAL A 142 -10.67 -5.78 -0.62
N LYS A 143 -11.62 -6.63 -0.25
CA LYS A 143 -11.39 -8.04 0.06
C LYS A 143 -10.88 -8.84 -1.12
N ASP A 144 -11.52 -8.60 -2.28
CA ASP A 144 -11.16 -9.25 -3.54
C ASP A 144 -11.14 -8.19 -4.64
N ASP A 145 -9.95 -7.79 -4.99
CA ASP A 145 -9.69 -6.82 -6.06
C ASP A 145 -9.38 -7.47 -7.41
N SER A 146 -9.46 -8.81 -7.51
CA SER A 146 -9.07 -9.58 -8.71
C SER A 146 -9.81 -9.14 -9.97
N ALA A 147 -11.10 -8.83 -9.86
CA ALA A 147 -11.89 -8.31 -10.97
C ALA A 147 -11.43 -6.91 -11.40
N ALA A 148 -11.09 -6.06 -10.45
CA ALA A 148 -10.56 -4.72 -10.70
C ALA A 148 -9.15 -4.77 -11.31
N GLN A 149 -8.29 -5.66 -10.81
CA GLN A 149 -6.95 -5.92 -11.35
C GLN A 149 -7.02 -6.38 -12.80
N LYS A 150 -7.88 -7.37 -13.09
CA LYS A 150 -8.11 -7.84 -14.46
C LYS A 150 -8.53 -6.69 -15.37
N LYS A 151 -9.48 -5.87 -14.91
CA LYS A 151 -9.96 -4.72 -15.69
C LYS A 151 -8.88 -3.66 -15.88
N ALA A 152 -8.05 -3.39 -14.86
CA ALA A 152 -6.92 -2.47 -14.97
C ALA A 152 -5.87 -2.98 -15.98
N LEU A 153 -5.58 -4.29 -16.00
CA LEU A 153 -4.70 -4.91 -17.01
C LEU A 153 -5.24 -4.79 -18.42
N GLU A 154 -6.55 -5.04 -18.62
CA GLU A 154 -7.18 -4.84 -19.93
C GLU A 154 -7.00 -3.40 -20.42
N LEU A 155 -7.25 -2.42 -19.54
CA LEU A 155 -7.07 -1.00 -19.86
C LEU A 155 -5.61 -0.65 -20.15
N ALA A 156 -4.66 -1.24 -19.41
CA ALA A 156 -3.24 -1.02 -19.63
C ALA A 156 -2.78 -1.51 -21.02
N VAL A 157 -3.25 -2.68 -21.44
CA VAL A 157 -2.96 -3.22 -22.78
C VAL A 157 -3.55 -2.34 -23.88
N MET A 158 -4.79 -1.91 -23.71
CA MET A 158 -5.46 -0.99 -24.67
C MET A 158 -4.73 0.35 -24.77
N ASP A 159 -4.28 0.92 -23.65
CA ASP A 159 -3.51 2.16 -23.61
C ASP A 159 -2.15 2.00 -24.30
N ALA A 160 -1.44 0.89 -24.07
CA ALA A 160 -0.19 0.59 -24.75
C ALA A 160 -0.38 0.51 -26.26
N GLN A 161 -1.41 -0.22 -26.71
CA GLN A 161 -1.70 -0.36 -28.13
C GLN A 161 -2.02 1.00 -28.78
N ALA A 162 -2.90 1.78 -28.17
CA ALA A 162 -3.27 3.10 -28.69
C ALA A 162 -2.07 4.05 -28.80
N LYS A 163 -1.19 4.03 -27.80
CA LYS A 163 0.08 4.79 -27.84
C LYS A 163 1.01 4.32 -28.95
N ALA A 164 1.14 2.99 -29.12
CA ALA A 164 1.99 2.43 -30.18
C ALA A 164 1.52 2.85 -31.58
N GLU A 165 0.21 2.79 -31.85
CA GLU A 165 -0.39 3.22 -33.11
C GLU A 165 -0.11 4.70 -33.42
N VAL A 166 -0.30 5.58 -32.42
CA VAL A 166 -0.03 7.01 -32.56
C VAL A 166 1.45 7.28 -32.82
N ILE A 167 2.36 6.63 -32.10
CA ILE A 167 3.81 6.83 -32.24
C ILE A 167 4.30 6.33 -33.62
N ALA A 168 3.88 5.14 -34.03
CA ALA A 168 4.26 4.57 -35.33
C ALA A 168 3.78 5.48 -36.48
N SER A 169 2.52 5.88 -36.46
CA SER A 169 1.94 6.81 -37.46
C SER A 169 2.66 8.15 -37.50
N ALA A 170 2.96 8.76 -36.36
CA ALA A 170 3.69 10.03 -36.29
C ALA A 170 5.13 9.91 -36.78
N ALA A 171 5.77 8.73 -36.66
CA ALA A 171 7.07 8.43 -37.15
C ALA A 171 7.08 8.08 -38.67
N GLY A 172 5.92 8.04 -39.34
CA GLY A 172 5.79 7.63 -40.73
C GLY A 172 6.08 6.16 -40.96
N ARG A 173 5.82 5.30 -39.94
CA ARG A 173 6.05 3.86 -39.93
C ARG A 173 4.74 3.11 -39.73
N GLU A 174 4.70 1.85 -40.09
CA GLU A 174 3.58 0.95 -39.80
C GLU A 174 3.88 0.15 -38.55
N LEU A 175 2.87 0.04 -37.66
CA LEU A 175 2.96 -0.79 -36.46
C LEU A 175 2.87 -2.26 -36.88
N GLY A 176 3.89 -3.04 -36.55
CA GLY A 176 3.97 -4.46 -36.79
C GLY A 176 3.41 -5.31 -35.65
N GLY A 177 3.80 -6.58 -35.61
CA GLY A 177 3.39 -7.53 -34.59
C GLY A 177 3.98 -7.23 -33.21
N ILE A 178 3.35 -7.82 -32.18
CA ILE A 178 3.89 -7.79 -30.81
C ILE A 178 5.08 -8.76 -30.74
N LEU A 179 6.22 -8.27 -30.29
CA LEU A 179 7.43 -9.05 -30.03
C LEU A 179 7.47 -9.60 -28.62
N THR A 180 7.19 -8.74 -27.65
CA THR A 180 7.18 -9.11 -26.23
C THR A 180 6.09 -8.35 -25.48
N ILE A 181 5.51 -9.00 -24.47
CA ILE A 181 4.65 -8.38 -23.47
C ILE A 181 5.24 -8.75 -22.12
N SER A 182 5.45 -7.75 -21.27
CA SER A 182 5.78 -7.93 -19.87
C SER A 182 4.81 -7.13 -19.01
N GLN A 183 4.32 -7.76 -17.96
CA GLN A 183 3.58 -7.09 -16.90
C GLN A 183 4.62 -6.46 -15.96
N GLY A 184 4.39 -5.24 -15.51
CA GLY A 184 5.17 -4.65 -14.41
C GLY A 184 5.07 -5.54 -13.17
N SER A 185 6.08 -5.52 -12.30
CA SER A 185 6.06 -6.30 -11.06
C SER A 185 4.83 -5.97 -10.24
N GLU A 186 4.23 -6.99 -9.59
CA GLU A 186 3.06 -6.81 -8.71
C GLU A 186 3.35 -5.88 -7.52
N ASP A 187 4.62 -5.60 -7.23
CA ASP A 187 5.07 -4.69 -6.17
C ASP A 187 4.73 -3.22 -6.41
N ASP A 188 4.23 -2.86 -7.59
CA ASP A 188 3.81 -1.49 -7.93
C ASP A 188 2.30 -1.25 -7.68
N TYR A 189 1.63 -2.19 -6.95
CA TYR A 189 0.31 -1.92 -6.39
C TYR A 189 0.44 -0.95 -5.20
N SER A 190 0.79 0.28 -5.51
CA SER A 190 0.63 1.34 -4.53
C SER A 190 -0.87 1.50 -4.27
N TYR A 191 -1.34 0.92 -3.17
CA TYR A 191 -2.56 1.37 -2.51
C TYR A 191 -2.36 2.85 -2.17
N TYR A 192 -2.53 3.70 -3.16
CA TYR A 192 -2.72 5.11 -2.87
C TYR A 192 -4.09 5.22 -2.22
N ASN A 193 -4.09 5.01 -0.91
CA ASN A 193 -5.08 5.62 -0.07
C ASN A 193 -5.01 7.11 -0.45
N SER A 194 -5.98 7.57 -1.25
CA SER A 194 -6.15 9.00 -1.43
C SER A 194 -6.47 9.49 -0.03
N THR A 195 -5.45 9.96 0.64
CA THR A 195 -5.50 10.60 1.92
C THR A 195 -6.56 11.70 1.85
N ALA A 196 -7.79 11.32 2.19
CA ALA A 196 -8.65 12.29 2.83
C ALA A 196 -7.86 12.65 4.10
N GLY A 197 -7.10 13.74 4.02
CA GLY A 197 -6.23 14.33 4.97
C GLY A 197 -5.85 13.44 6.16
N SER A 198 -4.56 13.26 6.39
CA SER A 198 -4.03 12.95 7.73
C SER A 198 -4.42 14.11 8.65
N GLY A 199 -5.70 14.17 9.00
CA GLY A 199 -6.19 14.93 10.11
C GLY A 199 -5.67 14.21 11.33
N MET A 200 -4.60 14.72 11.92
CA MET A 200 -4.28 14.41 13.31
C MET A 200 -5.54 14.75 14.11
N PHE A 201 -6.27 13.71 14.51
CA PHE A 201 -7.33 13.87 15.49
C PHE A 201 -6.66 14.16 16.84
N TYR A 202 -6.24 15.41 17.06
CA TYR A 202 -6.05 15.90 18.40
C TYR A 202 -7.45 16.01 19.00
N LYS A 203 -7.84 15.04 19.79
CA LYS A 203 -8.92 15.22 20.74
C LYS A 203 -8.39 16.18 21.80
N GLU A 204 -8.47 17.48 21.54
CA GLU A 204 -8.42 18.48 22.59
C GLU A 204 -9.55 18.12 23.56
N SER A 205 -9.20 17.94 24.83
CA SER A 205 -10.12 17.56 25.89
C SER A 205 -11.14 18.70 26.12
N ALA A 206 -12.05 18.85 25.20
CA ALA A 206 -13.28 19.57 25.38
C ALA A 206 -14.38 18.51 25.46
N ALA A 207 -14.97 18.36 26.64
CA ALA A 207 -16.22 17.67 26.86
C ALA A 207 -17.26 18.23 25.88
N MET A 208 -17.38 17.60 24.72
CA MET A 208 -18.49 17.79 23.80
C MET A 208 -19.30 16.51 23.78
N ASP A 209 -20.49 16.67 24.32
CA ASP A 209 -21.62 15.78 24.36
C ASP A 209 -21.73 14.97 23.05
N GLY A 210 -21.43 13.65 23.10
CA GLY A 210 -22.07 12.64 22.28
C GLY A 210 -21.87 12.66 20.75
N ALA A 211 -20.86 13.36 20.18
CA ALA A 211 -20.63 13.28 18.73
C ALA A 211 -19.87 11.97 18.41
N ALA A 212 -20.56 11.02 17.78
CA ALA A 212 -19.95 9.78 17.27
C ALA A 212 -18.86 10.07 16.23
N THR A 213 -17.79 9.28 16.25
CA THR A 213 -16.72 9.36 15.28
C THR A 213 -17.25 9.04 13.88
N THR A 214 -17.26 10.05 13.01
CA THR A 214 -17.73 9.87 11.63
C THR A 214 -16.56 9.50 10.72
N VAL A 215 -16.65 8.32 10.12
CA VAL A 215 -15.67 7.80 9.16
C VAL A 215 -16.31 7.71 7.77
N ARG A 216 -15.60 8.10 6.73
CA ARG A 216 -16.07 8.00 5.34
C ARG A 216 -15.07 7.18 4.54
N ALA A 217 -15.57 6.13 3.89
CA ALA A 217 -14.77 5.34 2.96
C ALA A 217 -14.41 6.15 1.72
N ALA A 218 -13.16 6.01 1.28
CA ALA A 218 -12.69 6.51 -0.01
C ALA A 218 -12.79 5.41 -1.07
N GLN A 219 -12.73 5.80 -2.35
CA GLN A 219 -12.54 4.83 -3.42
C GLN A 219 -11.10 4.35 -3.44
N ILE A 220 -10.92 3.05 -3.61
CA ILE A 220 -9.62 2.41 -3.76
C ILE A 220 -9.24 2.43 -5.24
N ARG A 221 -8.04 2.93 -5.53
CA ARG A 221 -7.48 2.96 -6.87
C ARG A 221 -6.66 1.71 -7.12
N VAL A 222 -7.07 0.91 -8.10
CA VAL A 222 -6.33 -0.26 -8.58
C VAL A 222 -5.65 0.10 -9.89
N ASN A 223 -4.34 -0.02 -9.96
CA ASN A 223 -3.53 0.30 -11.13
C ASN A 223 -2.90 -0.96 -11.70
N ALA A 224 -2.71 -0.97 -13.01
CA ALA A 224 -1.90 -1.96 -13.70
C ALA A 224 -1.02 -1.27 -14.73
N GLN A 225 0.15 -1.85 -14.99
CA GLN A 225 1.10 -1.38 -15.98
C GLN A 225 1.60 -2.56 -16.81
N VAL A 226 1.69 -2.36 -18.12
CA VAL A 226 2.28 -3.32 -19.06
C VAL A 226 3.30 -2.63 -19.92
N GLN A 227 4.35 -3.35 -20.28
CA GLN A 227 5.31 -2.93 -21.28
C GLN A 227 5.22 -3.86 -22.48
N ILE A 228 5.03 -3.30 -23.66
CA ILE A 228 4.87 -4.05 -24.91
C ILE A 228 5.90 -3.55 -25.93
N SER A 229 6.61 -4.50 -26.52
CA SER A 229 7.50 -4.26 -27.65
C SER A 229 6.82 -4.67 -28.94
N TYR A 230 6.79 -3.77 -29.91
CA TYR A 230 6.24 -3.99 -31.24
C TYR A 230 7.35 -3.92 -32.29
N GLU A 231 7.16 -4.61 -33.39
CA GLU A 231 7.91 -4.44 -34.61
C GLU A 231 7.49 -3.12 -35.30
N LEU A 232 8.43 -2.39 -35.90
CA LEU A 232 8.16 -1.23 -36.75
C LEU A 232 8.58 -1.50 -38.20
N ASN A 233 7.62 -1.43 -39.13
CA ASN A 233 7.80 -1.63 -40.55
C ASN A 233 7.96 -0.30 -41.31
#